data_0bc8a93743a7e0b6d410f2900c44ef93
#
_entry.id   0bc8a93743a7e0b6d410f2900c44ef93
#
_cell.length_a   1.000
_cell.length_b   1.000
_cell.length_c   1.000
_cell.angle_alpha   90.00
_cell.angle_beta   90.00
_cell.angle_gamma   90.00
#
_symmetry.space_group_name_H-M   'P 1'
#
loop_
_entity.id
_entity.type
_entity.pdbx_description
1 polymer ?
#
loop_
_entity_poly.entity_id
_entity_poly.type
_entity_poly.pdbx_seq_one_letter_code
_entity_poly.pdbx_strand_id
1 'polypeptide(L)'
;FHPTGVAGAGVLLTEGCRGEGAILRNKNGEAFMERYAPKLKDLAPRDFVSRSMDQEIKEGRGCGPNGDYIVMDMTHLGTGSILKRLPSVFEISHNFGNVDITKEPVPVVPTIHYMMGGIPTNIHGQVTVPKLDGEKDEQGLYTEGQVVQGLYAIGECACVSVHGANRLGTNSLLDLVVFGRAAGKHIIDEFHSQEHSYRPISPKVLDFTLGRLEKLQNSSDGYNAQEVADEIRNTMQQHAGVFRTQVLMDEGVEKILALAPKVDAIYLADKSQVFNTARIEALEVANLYEVAKATMISAALRHECRGAHMVVDYERDADDDYAPLGRNDHEWMKHTLWYSKGNTVIYKPVRKQPLTVAYCEPQVRTF
;
A
#
# COMPACT_ATOMS: atom_id res chain seq x y z
N PHE A 1 -12.51 4.64 2.05
CA PHE A 1 -12.95 4.06 3.32
C PHE A 1 -13.69 2.75 3.07
N HIS A 2 -13.56 1.83 3.98
CA HIS A 2 -14.21 0.52 3.88
C HIS A 2 -15.48 0.53 4.75
N PRO A 3 -16.67 0.13 4.23
CA PRO A 3 -17.84 -0.03 5.06
C PRO A 3 -17.64 -1.21 6.01
N THR A 4 -17.89 -1.00 7.29
CA THR A 4 -17.79 -2.06 8.31
C THR A 4 -18.90 -3.08 8.17
N GLY A 5 -18.65 -4.32 8.60
CA GLY A 5 -19.63 -5.40 8.52
C GLY A 5 -19.69 -6.11 7.17
N VAL A 6 -18.88 -5.71 6.20
CA VAL A 6 -18.72 -6.46 4.96
C VAL A 6 -17.69 -7.55 5.14
N ALA A 7 -18.14 -8.78 5.13
CA ALA A 7 -17.27 -9.94 5.08
C ALA A 7 -16.69 -10.02 3.65
N GLY A 8 -15.44 -9.68 3.50
CA GLY A 8 -14.73 -9.75 2.23
C GLY A 8 -14.04 -8.45 1.85
N ALA A 9 -12.79 -8.57 1.47
CA ALA A 9 -11.98 -7.47 1.00
C ALA A 9 -12.49 -6.91 -0.34
N GLY A 10 -12.22 -5.66 -0.61
CA GLY A 10 -12.37 -5.06 -1.94
C GLY A 10 -13.56 -4.13 -2.13
N VAL A 11 -14.43 -3.97 -1.13
CA VAL A 11 -15.52 -2.98 -1.20
C VAL A 11 -15.02 -1.66 -0.64
N LEU A 12 -15.05 -0.60 -1.45
CA LEU A 12 -14.51 0.70 -1.09
C LEU A 12 -15.52 1.82 -1.35
N LEU A 13 -15.76 2.66 -0.34
CA LEU A 13 -16.48 3.92 -0.54
C LEU A 13 -15.51 4.99 -1.02
N THR A 14 -15.78 5.51 -2.21
CA THR A 14 -14.91 6.45 -2.91
C THR A 14 -14.78 7.80 -2.18
N GLU A 15 -13.65 8.45 -2.36
CA GLU A 15 -13.45 9.85 -1.95
C GLU A 15 -14.47 10.83 -2.58
N GLY A 16 -15.05 10.45 -3.71
CA GLY A 16 -16.11 11.21 -4.34
C GLY A 16 -17.29 11.51 -3.41
N CYS A 17 -17.57 10.66 -2.41
CA CYS A 17 -18.59 10.92 -1.40
C CYS A 17 -18.34 12.24 -0.67
N ARG A 18 -17.09 12.49 -0.24
CA ARG A 18 -16.70 13.73 0.45
C ARG A 18 -16.72 14.92 -0.51
N GLY A 19 -16.34 14.71 -1.78
CA GLY A 19 -16.46 15.71 -2.84
C GLY A 19 -17.91 16.14 -3.11
N GLU A 20 -18.87 15.23 -2.92
CA GLU A 20 -20.31 15.52 -3.04
C GLU A 20 -20.92 16.08 -1.75
N GLY A 21 -20.14 16.19 -0.66
CA GLY A 21 -20.55 16.80 0.59
C GLY A 21 -20.80 15.84 1.74
N ALA A 22 -20.36 14.58 1.66
CA ALA A 22 -20.44 13.66 2.79
C ALA A 22 -19.62 14.18 3.98
N ILE A 23 -20.15 14.02 5.19
CA ILE A 23 -19.56 14.49 6.45
C ILE A 23 -19.19 13.30 7.33
N LEU A 24 -17.95 13.29 7.85
CA LEU A 24 -17.52 12.29 8.81
C LEU A 24 -17.91 12.71 10.24
N ARG A 25 -18.59 11.79 10.95
CA ARG A 25 -19.04 12.05 12.31
C ARG A 25 -18.56 10.96 13.27
N ASN A 26 -18.16 11.39 14.47
CA ASN A 26 -17.85 10.50 15.58
C ASN A 26 -19.12 10.08 16.33
N LYS A 27 -18.99 9.28 17.40
CA LYS A 27 -20.12 8.79 18.20
C LYS A 27 -20.98 9.87 18.84
N ASN A 28 -20.44 11.07 19.01
CA ASN A 28 -21.15 12.22 19.59
C ASN A 28 -21.93 12.99 18.51
N GLY A 29 -21.90 12.56 17.25
CA GLY A 29 -22.48 13.28 16.11
C GLY A 29 -21.66 14.47 15.63
N GLU A 30 -20.49 14.70 16.19
CA GLU A 30 -19.60 15.81 15.85
C GLU A 30 -18.98 15.62 14.46
N ALA A 31 -19.02 16.65 13.62
CA ALA A 31 -18.27 16.75 12.36
C ALA A 31 -16.81 17.06 12.70
N PHE A 32 -16.06 16.07 13.18
CA PHE A 32 -14.74 16.25 13.81
C PHE A 32 -13.67 16.82 12.87
N MET A 33 -13.84 16.68 11.56
CA MET A 33 -12.89 17.27 10.61
C MET A 33 -12.84 18.80 10.67
N GLU A 34 -13.87 19.46 11.17
CA GLU A 34 -13.83 20.92 11.43
C GLU A 34 -12.79 21.30 12.48
N ARG A 35 -12.49 20.41 13.42
CA ARG A 35 -11.46 20.60 14.45
C ARG A 35 -10.06 20.33 13.93
N TYR A 36 -9.90 19.27 13.12
CA TYR A 36 -8.59 18.87 12.59
C TYR A 36 -8.14 19.70 11.37
N ALA A 37 -9.07 20.06 10.49
CA ALA A 37 -8.80 20.83 9.28
C ALA A 37 -9.85 21.94 9.08
N PRO A 38 -9.80 23.04 9.84
CA PRO A 38 -10.86 24.07 9.84
C PRO A 38 -11.18 24.66 8.46
N LYS A 39 -10.20 24.74 7.54
CA LYS A 39 -10.36 25.30 6.20
C LYS A 39 -10.93 24.29 5.20
N LEU A 40 -10.38 23.08 5.16
CA LEU A 40 -10.71 22.05 4.18
C LEU A 40 -11.77 21.06 4.68
N LYS A 41 -11.93 20.94 6.00
CA LYS A 41 -12.86 20.01 6.65
C LYS A 41 -12.73 18.60 6.06
N ASP A 42 -13.85 17.99 5.68
CA ASP A 42 -13.89 16.68 5.05
C ASP A 42 -13.20 16.61 3.68
N LEU A 43 -12.89 17.74 3.05
CA LEU A 43 -12.12 17.81 1.80
C LEU A 43 -10.60 17.78 2.02
N ALA A 44 -10.14 17.66 3.26
CA ALA A 44 -8.73 17.47 3.55
C ALA A 44 -8.18 16.19 2.85
N PRO A 45 -6.86 16.12 2.60
CA PRO A 45 -6.24 14.97 1.95
C PRO A 45 -6.50 13.65 2.68
N ARG A 46 -6.58 12.56 1.92
CA ARG A 46 -7.00 11.23 2.44
C ARG A 46 -6.17 10.74 3.61
N ASP A 47 -4.87 10.89 3.55
CA ASP A 47 -3.95 10.47 4.61
C ASP A 47 -4.22 11.25 5.91
N PHE A 48 -4.48 12.55 5.79
CA PHE A 48 -4.83 13.38 6.94
C PHE A 48 -6.19 12.99 7.53
N VAL A 49 -7.20 12.81 6.69
CA VAL A 49 -8.53 12.37 7.14
C VAL A 49 -8.47 10.98 7.79
N SER A 50 -7.70 10.04 7.22
CA SER A 50 -7.53 8.70 7.80
C SER A 50 -6.87 8.77 9.17
N ARG A 51 -5.86 9.61 9.36
CA ARG A 51 -5.25 9.85 10.68
C ARG A 51 -6.25 10.44 11.68
N SER A 52 -7.02 11.42 11.25
CA SER A 52 -8.05 12.03 12.10
C SER A 52 -9.12 11.03 12.52
N MET A 53 -9.55 10.14 11.63
CA MET A 53 -10.48 9.04 11.94
C MET A 53 -9.88 8.07 12.97
N ASP A 54 -8.64 7.63 12.76
CA ASP A 54 -7.94 6.72 13.67
C ASP A 54 -7.74 7.35 15.05
N GLN A 55 -7.44 8.66 15.09
CA GLN A 55 -7.35 9.42 16.33
C GLN A 55 -8.69 9.45 17.08
N GLU A 56 -9.81 9.71 16.41
CA GLU A 56 -11.13 9.68 17.01
C GLU A 56 -11.45 8.31 17.62
N ILE A 57 -11.12 7.24 16.90
CA ILE A 57 -11.30 5.85 17.35
C ILE A 57 -10.45 5.58 18.60
N LYS A 58 -9.15 5.88 18.56
CA LYS A 58 -8.21 5.65 19.66
C LYS A 58 -8.53 6.44 20.93
N GLU A 59 -9.03 7.66 20.78
CA GLU A 59 -9.48 8.48 21.90
C GLU A 59 -10.87 8.11 22.42
N GLY A 60 -11.44 7.02 21.97
CA GLY A 60 -12.70 6.48 22.45
C GLY A 60 -13.93 7.23 21.94
N ARG A 61 -13.80 7.99 20.84
CA ARG A 61 -14.94 8.65 20.16
C ARG A 61 -15.40 7.90 18.91
N GLY A 62 -14.92 6.68 18.70
CA GLY A 62 -15.43 5.78 17.68
C GLY A 62 -16.88 5.39 17.91
N CYS A 63 -17.57 5.06 16.81
CA CYS A 63 -18.97 4.64 16.79
C CYS A 63 -19.11 3.13 16.99
N GLY A 64 -20.33 2.68 17.25
CA GLY A 64 -20.68 1.27 17.39
C GLY A 64 -20.37 0.67 18.76
N PRO A 65 -20.71 -0.60 18.95
CA PRO A 65 -20.57 -1.27 20.25
C PRO A 65 -19.12 -1.41 20.70
N ASN A 66 -18.18 -1.51 19.73
CA ASN A 66 -16.75 -1.66 20.01
C ASN A 66 -16.01 -0.31 19.94
N GLY A 67 -16.65 0.76 19.46
CA GLY A 67 -16.00 2.05 19.28
C GLY A 67 -14.91 2.05 18.18
N ASP A 68 -15.01 1.19 17.19
CA ASP A 68 -13.95 0.84 16.23
C ASP A 68 -14.16 1.40 14.82
N TYR A 69 -15.17 2.26 14.61
CA TYR A 69 -15.43 2.90 13.32
C TYR A 69 -15.93 4.34 13.49
N ILE A 70 -16.01 5.04 12.38
CA ILE A 70 -16.62 6.37 12.22
C ILE A 70 -17.84 6.23 11.30
N VAL A 71 -18.78 7.16 11.33
CA VAL A 71 -19.87 7.17 10.34
C VAL A 71 -19.68 8.27 9.32
N MET A 72 -19.99 7.94 8.06
CA MET A 72 -20.05 8.91 6.96
C MET A 72 -21.50 9.23 6.64
N ASP A 73 -21.89 10.46 6.90
CA ASP A 73 -23.24 10.98 6.78
C ASP A 73 -23.43 11.66 5.42
N MET A 74 -24.38 11.16 4.63
CA MET A 74 -24.82 11.70 3.35
C MET A 74 -26.29 12.05 3.33
N THR A 75 -27.03 11.83 4.45
CA THR A 75 -28.49 11.97 4.52
C THR A 75 -28.98 13.37 4.16
N HIS A 76 -28.19 14.39 4.47
CA HIS A 76 -28.49 15.80 4.18
C HIS A 76 -28.43 16.17 2.69
N LEU A 77 -27.81 15.32 1.83
CA LEU A 77 -27.71 15.58 0.38
C LEU A 77 -29.03 15.33 -0.35
N GLY A 78 -29.97 14.62 0.26
CA GLY A 78 -31.26 14.24 -0.28
C GLY A 78 -31.20 13.06 -1.24
N THR A 79 -32.27 12.24 -1.23
CA THR A 79 -32.35 11.00 -2.00
C THR A 79 -32.11 11.17 -3.49
N GLY A 80 -32.68 12.22 -4.11
CA GLY A 80 -32.52 12.47 -5.54
C GLY A 80 -31.07 12.77 -5.95
N SER A 81 -30.34 13.51 -5.12
CA SER A 81 -28.92 13.80 -5.36
C SER A 81 -28.05 12.57 -5.20
N ILE A 82 -28.28 11.79 -4.16
CA ILE A 82 -27.54 10.55 -3.88
C ILE A 82 -27.69 9.56 -5.03
N LEU A 83 -28.93 9.25 -5.43
CA LEU A 83 -29.20 8.29 -6.50
C LEU A 83 -28.67 8.74 -7.85
N LYS A 84 -28.61 10.06 -8.10
CA LYS A 84 -28.09 10.61 -9.36
C LYS A 84 -26.57 10.70 -9.42
N ARG A 85 -25.92 11.10 -8.32
CA ARG A 85 -24.48 11.42 -8.27
C ARG A 85 -23.61 10.33 -7.69
N LEU A 86 -24.19 9.52 -6.81
CA LEU A 86 -23.50 8.45 -6.07
C LEU A 86 -24.21 7.08 -6.22
N PRO A 87 -24.69 6.68 -7.42
CA PRO A 87 -25.46 5.46 -7.59
C PRO A 87 -24.68 4.22 -7.12
N SER A 88 -23.42 4.10 -7.51
CA SER A 88 -22.58 2.96 -7.09
C SER A 88 -22.32 2.93 -5.59
N VAL A 89 -22.23 4.09 -4.93
CA VAL A 89 -22.07 4.16 -3.48
C VAL A 89 -23.35 3.69 -2.78
N PHE A 90 -24.51 4.09 -3.29
CA PHE A 90 -25.79 3.60 -2.80
C PHE A 90 -25.89 2.07 -2.91
N GLU A 91 -25.61 1.53 -4.10
CA GLU A 91 -25.65 0.07 -4.33
C GLU A 91 -24.68 -0.68 -3.43
N ILE A 92 -23.44 -0.20 -3.29
CA ILE A 92 -22.42 -0.81 -2.42
C ILE A 92 -22.87 -0.79 -0.97
N SER A 93 -23.31 0.35 -0.48
CA SER A 93 -23.76 0.48 0.92
C SER A 93 -24.98 -0.36 1.21
N HIS A 94 -25.92 -0.40 0.29
CA HIS A 94 -27.15 -1.18 0.43
C HIS A 94 -26.88 -2.70 0.35
N ASN A 95 -26.18 -3.15 -0.69
CA ASN A 95 -26.03 -4.58 -0.97
C ASN A 95 -24.99 -5.25 -0.07
N PHE A 96 -23.95 -4.55 0.33
CA PHE A 96 -22.86 -5.11 1.13
C PHE A 96 -22.85 -4.60 2.57
N GLY A 97 -23.25 -3.37 2.81
CA GLY A 97 -23.32 -2.79 4.17
C GLY A 97 -24.68 -2.90 4.83
N ASN A 98 -25.72 -3.31 4.08
CA ASN A 98 -27.12 -3.29 4.51
C ASN A 98 -27.57 -1.91 5.07
N VAL A 99 -27.07 -0.84 4.48
CA VAL A 99 -27.30 0.56 4.89
C VAL A 99 -27.94 1.33 3.75
N ASP A 100 -29.07 1.99 4.01
CA ASP A 100 -29.69 2.95 3.12
C ASP A 100 -29.12 4.35 3.39
N ILE A 101 -28.09 4.75 2.65
CA ILE A 101 -27.38 6.03 2.83
C ILE A 101 -28.26 7.27 2.58
N THR A 102 -29.48 7.09 2.09
CA THR A 102 -30.45 8.18 1.97
C THR A 102 -31.20 8.45 3.29
N LYS A 103 -31.10 7.53 4.25
CA LYS A 103 -31.84 7.57 5.53
C LYS A 103 -30.93 7.56 6.74
N GLU A 104 -29.78 6.89 6.63
CA GLU A 104 -28.85 6.71 7.74
C GLU A 104 -27.39 6.80 7.31
N PRO A 105 -26.48 7.21 8.22
CA PRO A 105 -25.05 7.26 7.92
C PRO A 105 -24.46 5.86 7.75
N VAL A 106 -23.46 5.71 6.89
CA VAL A 106 -22.76 4.45 6.66
C VAL A 106 -21.53 4.34 7.58
N PRO A 107 -21.36 3.23 8.32
CA PRO A 107 -20.15 2.96 9.09
C PRO A 107 -18.95 2.80 8.19
N VAL A 108 -17.84 3.47 8.50
CA VAL A 108 -16.60 3.43 7.72
C VAL A 108 -15.36 3.37 8.61
N VAL A 109 -14.32 2.70 8.11
CA VAL A 109 -13.00 2.66 8.71
C VAL A 109 -11.93 3.08 7.71
N PRO A 110 -10.80 3.66 8.15
CA PRO A 110 -9.65 3.84 7.30
C PRO A 110 -9.18 2.49 6.76
N THR A 111 -8.83 2.45 5.47
CA THR A 111 -8.28 1.23 4.86
C THR A 111 -7.18 1.59 3.87
N ILE A 112 -6.24 0.67 3.68
CA ILE A 112 -5.22 0.77 2.65
C ILE A 112 -5.91 0.66 1.29
N HIS A 113 -5.63 1.61 0.41
CA HIS A 113 -6.21 1.66 -0.93
C HIS A 113 -5.20 1.43 -2.04
N TYR A 114 -3.98 1.93 -1.88
CA TYR A 114 -2.92 1.85 -2.89
C TYR A 114 -1.56 1.72 -2.21
N MET A 115 -0.74 0.82 -2.72
CA MET A 115 0.63 0.64 -2.25
C MET A 115 1.59 1.42 -3.14
N MET A 116 2.12 2.55 -2.64
CA MET A 116 3.21 3.25 -3.29
C MET A 116 4.51 2.48 -3.09
N GLY A 117 5.36 2.49 -4.09
CA GLY A 117 6.55 1.65 -4.13
C GLY A 117 6.32 0.41 -4.99
N GLY A 118 7.02 -0.67 -4.73
CA GLY A 118 6.93 -1.91 -5.49
C GLY A 118 8.22 -2.29 -6.20
N ILE A 119 8.12 -3.05 -7.26
CA ILE A 119 9.25 -3.54 -8.06
C ILE A 119 9.91 -2.36 -8.78
N PRO A 120 11.20 -2.05 -8.55
CA PRO A 120 11.87 -0.94 -9.22
C PRO A 120 11.93 -1.11 -10.74
N THR A 121 11.53 -0.08 -11.48
CA THR A 121 11.55 -0.10 -12.95
C THR A 121 12.16 1.18 -13.52
N ASN A 122 12.57 1.11 -14.78
CA ASN A 122 12.85 2.28 -15.59
C ASN A 122 11.58 2.79 -16.30
N ILE A 123 11.70 3.86 -17.10
CA ILE A 123 10.57 4.46 -17.83
C ILE A 123 9.94 3.58 -18.91
N HIS A 124 10.59 2.48 -19.27
CA HIS A 124 10.09 1.47 -20.20
C HIS A 124 9.44 0.27 -19.51
N GLY A 125 9.28 0.34 -18.18
CA GLY A 125 8.72 -0.75 -17.39
C GLY A 125 9.64 -1.94 -17.17
N GLN A 126 10.90 -1.89 -17.64
CA GLN A 126 11.88 -2.95 -17.39
C GLN A 126 12.27 -2.93 -15.91
N VAL A 127 12.27 -4.10 -15.29
CA VAL A 127 12.71 -4.26 -13.89
C VAL A 127 14.21 -3.95 -13.78
N THR A 128 14.55 -3.17 -12.76
CA THR A 128 15.96 -2.80 -12.49
C THR A 128 16.36 -3.22 -11.08
N VAL A 129 17.62 -3.62 -10.95
CA VAL A 129 18.28 -3.84 -9.67
C VAL A 129 19.48 -2.91 -9.57
N PRO A 130 19.86 -2.41 -8.40
CA PRO A 130 21.08 -1.64 -8.25
C PRO A 130 22.29 -2.44 -8.68
N LYS A 131 23.21 -1.80 -9.39
CA LYS A 131 24.49 -2.37 -9.75
C LYS A 131 25.42 -2.24 -8.54
N LEU A 132 25.57 -3.33 -7.78
CA LEU A 132 26.28 -3.32 -6.50
C LEU A 132 27.80 -3.07 -6.61
N ASP A 133 28.37 -3.28 -7.80
CA ASP A 133 29.76 -2.95 -8.18
C ASP A 133 29.85 -1.61 -8.93
N GLY A 134 28.73 -0.89 -9.07
CA GLY A 134 28.65 0.40 -9.75
C GLY A 134 29.05 1.58 -8.88
N GLU A 135 29.04 2.76 -9.50
CA GLU A 135 29.36 4.01 -8.84
C GLU A 135 28.33 4.36 -7.76
N LYS A 136 28.82 4.98 -6.71
CA LYS A 136 28.03 5.58 -5.64
C LYS A 136 28.17 7.10 -5.70
N ASP A 137 27.10 7.81 -5.30
CA ASP A 137 27.16 9.25 -5.12
C ASP A 137 27.93 9.65 -3.84
N GLU A 138 28.03 10.95 -3.58
CA GLU A 138 28.71 11.52 -2.40
C GLU A 138 28.10 11.04 -1.06
N GLN A 139 26.85 10.56 -1.09
CA GLN A 139 26.14 10.01 0.07
C GLN A 139 26.29 8.47 0.16
N GLY A 140 27.06 7.85 -0.73
CA GLY A 140 27.26 6.40 -0.79
C GLY A 140 26.08 5.61 -1.38
N LEU A 141 25.18 6.27 -2.11
CA LEU A 141 24.00 5.65 -2.71
C LEU A 141 24.32 5.14 -4.12
N TYR A 142 23.79 3.96 -4.47
CA TYR A 142 23.96 3.38 -5.82
C TYR A 142 23.18 4.18 -6.86
N THR A 143 23.88 4.77 -7.82
CA THR A 143 23.29 5.63 -8.85
C THR A 143 22.87 4.86 -10.10
N GLU A 144 23.53 3.75 -10.40
CA GLU A 144 23.25 2.92 -11.58
C GLU A 144 22.30 1.76 -11.26
N GLY A 145 21.38 1.52 -12.19
CA GLY A 145 20.52 0.35 -12.22
C GLY A 145 20.87 -0.58 -13.35
N GLN A 146 20.92 -1.88 -13.07
CA GLN A 146 21.04 -2.93 -14.09
C GLN A 146 19.66 -3.45 -14.44
N VAL A 147 19.35 -3.54 -15.74
CA VAL A 147 18.09 -4.12 -16.23
C VAL A 147 18.11 -5.65 -16.05
N VAL A 148 17.02 -6.17 -15.50
CA VAL A 148 16.74 -7.61 -15.50
C VAL A 148 16.10 -7.97 -16.84
N GLN A 149 16.88 -8.55 -17.74
CA GLN A 149 16.45 -8.81 -19.11
C GLN A 149 15.21 -9.69 -19.19
N GLY A 150 14.22 -9.24 -19.98
CA GLY A 150 12.96 -9.95 -20.20
C GLY A 150 11.94 -9.87 -19.08
N LEU A 151 12.23 -9.11 -18.00
CA LEU A 151 11.30 -8.92 -16.88
C LEU A 151 10.79 -7.47 -16.85
N TYR A 152 9.46 -7.33 -16.87
CA TYR A 152 8.75 -6.05 -16.85
C TYR A 152 7.79 -5.99 -15.68
N ALA A 153 7.59 -4.83 -15.11
CA ALA A 153 6.55 -4.51 -14.15
C ALA A 153 5.97 -3.12 -14.43
N ILE A 154 4.65 -3.00 -14.39
CA ILE A 154 3.92 -1.76 -14.67
C ILE A 154 2.75 -1.61 -13.71
N GLY A 155 2.32 -0.36 -13.49
CA GLY A 155 1.19 -0.06 -12.62
C GLY A 155 1.50 -0.23 -11.15
N GLU A 156 0.51 -0.58 -10.35
CA GLU A 156 0.61 -0.57 -8.88
C GLU A 156 1.71 -1.48 -8.31
N CYS A 157 2.02 -2.60 -8.97
CA CYS A 157 3.10 -3.48 -8.51
C CYS A 157 4.51 -2.95 -8.81
N ALA A 158 4.63 -1.88 -9.62
CA ALA A 158 5.90 -1.30 -10.06
C ALA A 158 6.21 0.02 -9.34
N CYS A 159 7.49 0.33 -9.22
CA CYS A 159 7.98 1.62 -8.75
C CYS A 159 8.84 2.30 -9.82
N VAL A 160 8.20 3.09 -10.67
CA VAL A 160 8.87 3.98 -11.63
C VAL A 160 9.19 5.34 -11.02
N SER A 161 8.89 5.54 -9.74
CA SER A 161 9.19 6.74 -8.94
C SER A 161 8.34 7.99 -9.24
N VAL A 162 7.12 7.81 -9.76
CA VAL A 162 6.23 8.95 -10.09
C VAL A 162 5.25 9.34 -8.99
N HIS A 163 5.07 8.49 -7.97
CA HIS A 163 4.10 8.73 -6.90
C HIS A 163 4.71 9.27 -5.60
N GLY A 164 6.03 9.18 -5.44
CA GLY A 164 6.67 9.47 -4.16
C GLY A 164 6.12 8.58 -3.05
N ALA A 165 5.97 9.14 -1.85
CA ALA A 165 5.47 8.41 -0.67
C ALA A 165 3.95 8.54 -0.47
N ASN A 166 3.25 9.32 -1.29
CA ASN A 166 1.79 9.44 -1.28
C ASN A 166 1.26 9.85 -2.66
N ARG A 167 0.53 8.95 -3.30
CA ARG A 167 -0.01 9.14 -4.64
C ARG A 167 -1.12 10.19 -4.65
N LEU A 168 -1.09 11.09 -5.62
CA LEU A 168 -2.20 12.00 -5.90
C LEU A 168 -3.40 11.25 -6.51
N GLY A 169 -4.60 11.74 -6.24
CA GLY A 169 -5.84 11.18 -6.80
C GLY A 169 -5.77 11.03 -8.32
N THR A 170 -6.36 9.96 -8.87
CA THR A 170 -6.38 9.55 -10.28
C THR A 170 -5.04 9.15 -10.92
N ASN A 171 -3.90 9.52 -10.35
CA ASN A 171 -2.60 9.23 -10.94
C ASN A 171 -2.27 7.72 -11.04
N SER A 172 -2.95 6.86 -10.28
CA SER A 172 -2.81 5.40 -10.47
C SER A 172 -3.26 4.95 -11.85
N LEU A 173 -4.40 5.47 -12.34
CA LEU A 173 -4.91 5.13 -13.66
C LEU A 173 -4.00 5.66 -14.79
N LEU A 174 -3.45 6.86 -14.60
CA LEU A 174 -2.47 7.43 -15.54
C LEU A 174 -1.20 6.58 -15.61
N ASP A 175 -0.68 6.15 -14.47
CA ASP A 175 0.47 5.26 -14.36
C ASP A 175 0.26 3.97 -15.17
N LEU A 176 -0.86 3.27 -14.92
CA LEU A 176 -1.21 2.04 -15.63
C LEU A 176 -1.19 2.22 -17.16
N VAL A 177 -1.80 3.28 -17.66
CA VAL A 177 -1.93 3.53 -19.11
C VAL A 177 -0.61 3.98 -19.72
N VAL A 178 0.08 4.93 -19.08
CA VAL A 178 1.32 5.52 -19.61
C VAL A 178 2.44 4.50 -19.66
N PHE A 179 2.70 3.83 -18.54
CA PHE A 179 3.82 2.86 -18.48
C PHE A 179 3.47 1.51 -19.12
N GLY A 180 2.18 1.12 -19.12
CA GLY A 180 1.72 -0.03 -19.91
C GLY A 180 1.98 0.17 -21.40
N ARG A 181 1.66 1.36 -21.92
CA ARG A 181 1.97 1.72 -23.32
C ARG A 181 3.47 1.80 -23.58
N ALA A 182 4.24 2.38 -22.66
CA ALA A 182 5.70 2.49 -22.80
C ALA A 182 6.35 1.11 -22.85
N ALA A 183 5.98 0.20 -21.96
CA ALA A 183 6.47 -1.16 -21.93
C ALA A 183 6.09 -1.93 -23.21
N GLY A 184 4.82 -1.84 -23.64
CA GLY A 184 4.37 -2.49 -24.87
C GLY A 184 5.15 -2.04 -26.11
N LYS A 185 5.42 -0.73 -26.25
CA LYS A 185 6.25 -0.21 -27.36
C LYS A 185 7.69 -0.73 -27.27
N HIS A 186 8.28 -0.65 -26.08
CA HIS A 186 9.65 -1.13 -25.89
C HIS A 186 9.81 -2.62 -26.22
N ILE A 187 8.85 -3.47 -25.79
CA ILE A 187 8.85 -4.89 -26.12
C ILE A 187 8.78 -5.10 -27.64
N ILE A 188 7.93 -4.35 -28.35
CA ILE A 188 7.82 -4.44 -29.81
C ILE A 188 9.16 -4.05 -30.47
N ASP A 189 9.78 -2.95 -30.03
CA ASP A 189 11.04 -2.46 -30.56
C ASP A 189 12.16 -3.47 -30.32
N GLU A 190 12.25 -4.07 -29.12
CA GLU A 190 13.21 -5.15 -28.83
C GLU A 190 13.00 -6.40 -29.70
N PHE A 191 11.75 -6.78 -29.94
CA PHE A 191 11.43 -7.89 -30.84
C PHE A 191 11.84 -7.63 -32.30
N HIS A 192 11.67 -6.40 -32.77
CA HIS A 192 12.05 -6.02 -34.13
C HIS A 192 13.56 -5.87 -34.31
N SER A 193 14.28 -5.45 -33.28
CA SER A 193 15.76 -5.33 -33.33
C SER A 193 16.47 -6.68 -33.36
N GLN A 194 15.80 -7.78 -33.05
CA GLN A 194 16.36 -9.12 -32.88
C GLN A 194 17.54 -9.19 -31.87
N GLU A 195 17.67 -8.17 -31.03
CA GLU A 195 18.75 -8.12 -30.03
C GLU A 195 18.56 -9.17 -28.92
N HIS A 196 17.32 -9.69 -28.76
CA HIS A 196 16.99 -10.71 -27.79
C HIS A 196 16.52 -11.99 -28.45
N SER A 197 17.38 -12.99 -28.48
CA SER A 197 16.99 -14.34 -28.86
C SER A 197 16.20 -15.02 -27.72
N TYR A 198 15.22 -15.85 -28.09
CA TYR A 198 14.52 -16.72 -27.14
C TYR A 198 15.54 -17.54 -26.34
N ARG A 199 15.46 -17.44 -25.04
CA ARG A 199 16.28 -18.23 -24.11
C ARG A 199 15.46 -19.42 -23.61
N PRO A 200 15.95 -20.65 -23.73
CA PRO A 200 15.24 -21.80 -23.17
C PRO A 200 15.16 -21.68 -21.65
N ILE A 201 14.03 -22.09 -21.10
CA ILE A 201 13.82 -22.10 -19.64
C ILE A 201 14.80 -23.12 -19.04
N SER A 202 15.55 -22.69 -18.02
CA SER A 202 16.43 -23.61 -17.30
C SER A 202 15.61 -24.66 -16.55
N PRO A 203 15.95 -25.96 -16.66
CA PRO A 203 15.29 -27.00 -15.89
C PRO A 203 15.26 -26.72 -14.38
N LYS A 204 16.31 -26.11 -13.83
CA LYS A 204 16.36 -25.73 -12.41
C LYS A 204 15.27 -24.75 -11.97
N VAL A 205 14.84 -23.84 -12.85
CA VAL A 205 13.73 -22.91 -12.57
C VAL A 205 12.40 -23.64 -12.55
N LEU A 206 12.22 -24.59 -13.49
CA LEU A 206 11.04 -25.43 -13.54
C LEU A 206 10.95 -26.31 -12.29
N ASP A 207 12.03 -26.98 -11.90
CA ASP A 207 12.11 -27.79 -10.69
C ASP A 207 11.77 -26.99 -9.43
N PHE A 208 12.27 -25.75 -9.32
CA PHE A 208 11.94 -24.87 -8.21
C PHE A 208 10.43 -24.56 -8.14
N THR A 209 9.83 -24.22 -9.27
CA THR A 209 8.40 -23.88 -9.34
C THR A 209 7.51 -25.10 -9.06
N LEU A 210 7.82 -26.24 -9.65
CA LEU A 210 7.11 -27.48 -9.42
C LEU A 210 7.27 -27.94 -7.97
N GLY A 211 8.46 -27.83 -7.39
CA GLY A 211 8.73 -28.19 -5.99
C GLY A 211 7.83 -27.43 -4.99
N ARG A 212 7.50 -26.16 -5.25
CA ARG A 212 6.52 -25.43 -4.43
C ARG A 212 5.12 -26.05 -4.48
N LEU A 213 4.67 -26.46 -5.67
CA LEU A 213 3.37 -27.10 -5.85
C LEU A 213 3.34 -28.50 -5.24
N GLU A 214 4.40 -29.29 -5.43
CA GLU A 214 4.55 -30.63 -4.88
C GLU A 214 4.58 -30.60 -3.35
N LYS A 215 5.27 -29.64 -2.74
CA LYS A 215 5.29 -29.44 -1.30
C LYS A 215 3.88 -29.29 -0.72
N LEU A 216 3.05 -28.42 -1.33
CA LEU A 216 1.65 -28.24 -0.93
C LEU A 216 0.81 -29.49 -1.20
N GLN A 217 0.99 -30.13 -2.34
CA GLN A 217 0.24 -31.32 -2.71
C GLN A 217 0.49 -32.49 -1.76
N ASN A 218 1.74 -32.66 -1.31
CA ASN A 218 2.18 -33.77 -0.46
C ASN A 218 2.11 -33.45 1.05
N SER A 219 1.76 -32.20 1.43
CA SER A 219 1.61 -31.85 2.83
C SER A 219 0.44 -32.61 3.47
N SER A 220 0.63 -33.16 4.66
CA SER A 220 -0.38 -33.93 5.40
C SER A 220 -0.89 -33.20 6.64
N ASP A 221 -0.06 -32.34 7.19
CA ASP A 221 -0.31 -31.56 8.40
C ASP A 221 0.41 -30.19 8.31
N GLY A 222 0.15 -29.34 9.25
CA GLY A 222 0.73 -27.99 9.33
C GLY A 222 -0.27 -26.92 9.69
N TYR A 223 -0.03 -25.71 9.21
CA TYR A 223 -0.88 -24.55 9.51
C TYR A 223 -1.92 -24.30 8.41
N ASN A 224 -3.09 -23.83 8.79
CA ASN A 224 -4.11 -23.39 7.87
C ASN A 224 -3.68 -22.08 7.19
N ALA A 225 -3.84 -21.98 5.87
CA ALA A 225 -3.43 -20.80 5.10
C ALA A 225 -4.12 -19.52 5.59
N GLN A 226 -5.43 -19.58 5.87
CA GLN A 226 -6.20 -18.42 6.34
C GLN A 226 -5.73 -17.94 7.71
N GLU A 227 -5.46 -18.87 8.65
CA GLU A 227 -4.95 -18.51 9.98
C GLU A 227 -3.61 -17.80 9.90
N VAL A 228 -2.69 -18.29 9.05
CA VAL A 228 -1.39 -17.65 8.81
C VAL A 228 -1.56 -16.28 8.15
N ALA A 229 -2.46 -16.16 7.18
CA ALA A 229 -2.78 -14.88 6.55
C ALA A 229 -3.30 -13.85 7.57
N ASP A 230 -4.16 -14.28 8.48
CA ASP A 230 -4.73 -13.41 9.51
C ASP A 230 -3.68 -12.98 10.55
N GLU A 231 -2.76 -13.87 10.92
CA GLU A 231 -1.61 -13.50 11.75
C GLU A 231 -0.71 -12.45 11.07
N ILE A 232 -0.44 -12.60 9.76
CA ILE A 232 0.31 -11.60 8.97
C ILE A 232 -0.43 -10.26 8.97
N ARG A 233 -1.72 -10.25 8.64
CA ARG A 233 -2.55 -9.04 8.58
C ARG A 233 -2.62 -8.33 9.94
N ASN A 234 -2.86 -9.07 11.00
CA ASN A 234 -2.91 -8.54 12.36
C ASN A 234 -1.57 -7.94 12.79
N THR A 235 -0.45 -8.63 12.49
CA THR A 235 0.89 -8.09 12.76
C THR A 235 1.12 -6.78 12.02
N MET A 236 0.79 -6.71 10.72
CA MET A 236 0.93 -5.49 9.95
C MET A 236 0.03 -4.37 10.46
N GLN A 237 -1.21 -4.65 10.81
CA GLN A 237 -2.15 -3.66 11.33
C GLN A 237 -1.70 -3.08 12.67
N GLN A 238 -1.17 -3.91 13.56
CA GLN A 238 -0.74 -3.48 14.89
C GLN A 238 0.59 -2.72 14.87
N HIS A 239 1.53 -3.15 14.02
CA HIS A 239 2.92 -2.68 14.07
C HIS A 239 3.31 -1.75 12.92
N ALA A 240 2.55 -1.73 11.82
CA ALA A 240 2.75 -0.84 10.67
C ALA A 240 1.44 -0.16 10.24
N GLY A 241 0.53 0.09 11.19
CA GLY A 241 -0.76 0.75 10.96
C GLY A 241 -0.65 2.24 10.63
N VAL A 242 -1.71 2.99 10.91
CA VAL A 242 -1.83 4.42 10.57
C VAL A 242 -0.81 5.27 11.34
N PHE A 243 -0.70 5.05 12.67
CA PHE A 243 0.32 5.64 13.52
C PHE A 243 1.31 4.58 13.98
N ARG A 244 2.57 4.90 13.89
CA ARG A 244 3.69 4.00 14.19
C ARG A 244 4.57 4.61 15.26
N THR A 245 5.23 3.77 16.04
CA THR A 245 6.38 4.14 16.86
C THR A 245 7.55 3.23 16.50
N GLN A 246 8.77 3.68 16.76
CA GLN A 246 9.95 2.85 16.46
C GLN A 246 9.87 1.51 17.21
N VAL A 247 9.49 1.54 18.48
CA VAL A 247 9.34 0.33 19.31
C VAL A 247 8.33 -0.65 18.70
N LEU A 248 7.15 -0.17 18.28
CA LEU A 248 6.15 -1.03 17.65
C LEU A 248 6.64 -1.62 16.33
N MET A 249 7.36 -0.85 15.51
CA MET A 249 7.89 -1.34 14.25
C MET A 249 9.00 -2.39 14.47
N ASP A 250 9.86 -2.19 15.44
CA ASP A 250 10.91 -3.15 15.78
C ASP A 250 10.32 -4.48 16.28
N GLU A 251 9.34 -4.43 17.17
CA GLU A 251 8.54 -5.60 17.56
C GLU A 251 7.85 -6.26 16.35
N GLY A 252 7.34 -5.46 15.44
CA GLY A 252 6.72 -5.93 14.21
C GLY A 252 7.68 -6.69 13.32
N VAL A 253 8.93 -6.24 13.20
CA VAL A 253 9.99 -6.97 12.48
C VAL A 253 10.23 -8.34 13.11
N GLU A 254 10.36 -8.41 14.43
CA GLU A 254 10.56 -9.69 15.13
C GLU A 254 9.37 -10.64 14.88
N LYS A 255 8.14 -10.15 15.04
CA LYS A 255 6.92 -10.94 14.86
C LYS A 255 6.74 -11.42 13.43
N ILE A 256 6.94 -10.55 12.43
CA ILE A 256 6.79 -10.95 11.01
C ILE A 256 7.86 -12.00 10.64
N LEU A 257 9.10 -11.86 11.11
CA LEU A 257 10.13 -12.84 10.85
C LEU A 257 9.86 -14.19 11.53
N ALA A 258 9.24 -14.18 12.71
CA ALA A 258 8.85 -15.39 13.44
C ALA A 258 7.75 -16.19 12.73
N LEU A 259 7.01 -15.60 11.77
CA LEU A 259 6.00 -16.31 10.98
C LEU A 259 6.59 -17.19 9.85
N ALA A 260 7.88 -17.04 9.52
CA ALA A 260 8.50 -17.80 8.43
C ALA A 260 8.26 -19.33 8.52
N PRO A 261 8.48 -20.00 9.69
CA PRO A 261 8.23 -21.43 9.79
C PRO A 261 6.76 -21.83 9.57
N LYS A 262 5.81 -20.96 9.98
CA LYS A 262 4.38 -21.20 9.75
C LYS A 262 4.02 -21.12 8.28
N VAL A 263 4.53 -20.10 7.57
CA VAL A 263 4.35 -19.93 6.12
C VAL A 263 4.93 -21.13 5.36
N ASP A 264 6.11 -21.59 5.78
CA ASP A 264 6.75 -22.75 5.16
C ASP A 264 6.02 -24.09 5.43
N ALA A 265 5.27 -24.17 6.54
CA ALA A 265 4.54 -25.35 6.96
C ALA A 265 3.03 -25.24 6.71
N ILE A 266 2.60 -24.39 5.77
CA ILE A 266 1.19 -24.36 5.33
C ILE A 266 0.85 -25.68 4.69
N TYR A 267 -0.26 -26.29 5.13
CA TYR A 267 -0.77 -27.50 4.52
C TYR A 267 -2.02 -27.25 3.70
N LEU A 268 -2.23 -28.10 2.69
CA LEU A 268 -3.38 -28.07 1.82
C LEU A 268 -4.31 -29.24 2.17
N ALA A 269 -5.49 -28.93 2.71
CA ALA A 269 -6.49 -29.97 3.03
C ALA A 269 -7.16 -30.52 1.76
N ASP A 270 -7.54 -29.64 0.85
CA ASP A 270 -8.10 -30.04 -0.45
C ASP A 270 -6.98 -30.36 -1.46
N LYS A 271 -6.90 -31.62 -1.86
CA LYS A 271 -5.91 -32.13 -2.83
C LYS A 271 -6.44 -32.19 -4.26
N SER A 272 -7.64 -31.67 -4.53
CA SER A 272 -8.20 -31.63 -5.89
C SER A 272 -7.27 -30.85 -6.83
N GLN A 273 -7.25 -31.28 -8.11
CA GLN A 273 -6.37 -30.63 -9.10
C GLN A 273 -7.10 -29.57 -9.94
N VAL A 274 -8.42 -29.56 -9.90
CA VAL A 274 -9.27 -28.70 -10.73
C VAL A 274 -10.01 -27.71 -9.83
N PHE A 275 -9.97 -26.44 -10.16
CA PHE A 275 -10.59 -25.33 -9.40
C PHE A 275 -10.28 -25.31 -7.89
N ASN A 276 -9.06 -25.65 -7.53
CA ASN A 276 -8.60 -25.67 -6.14
C ASN A 276 -8.21 -24.26 -5.67
N THR A 277 -9.18 -23.49 -5.15
CA THR A 277 -8.98 -22.14 -4.60
C THR A 277 -8.09 -22.17 -3.36
N ALA A 278 -8.20 -23.20 -2.51
CA ALA A 278 -7.35 -23.36 -1.35
C ALA A 278 -5.86 -23.46 -1.67
N ARG A 279 -5.53 -24.09 -2.83
CA ARG A 279 -4.14 -24.11 -3.33
C ARG A 279 -3.67 -22.72 -3.72
N ILE A 280 -4.52 -21.95 -4.40
CA ILE A 280 -4.18 -20.56 -4.78
C ILE A 280 -3.97 -19.71 -3.52
N GLU A 281 -4.89 -19.79 -2.56
CA GLU A 281 -4.77 -19.07 -1.28
C GLU A 281 -3.46 -19.42 -0.55
N ALA A 282 -3.09 -20.69 -0.46
CA ALA A 282 -1.84 -21.11 0.15
C ALA A 282 -0.59 -20.52 -0.54
N LEU A 283 -0.60 -20.40 -1.87
CA LEU A 283 0.47 -19.75 -2.63
C LEU A 283 0.47 -18.23 -2.43
N GLU A 284 -0.71 -17.63 -2.37
CA GLU A 284 -0.87 -16.18 -2.13
C GLU A 284 -0.40 -15.78 -0.74
N VAL A 285 -0.61 -16.61 0.29
CA VAL A 285 -0.10 -16.32 1.65
C VAL A 285 1.42 -16.25 1.67
N ALA A 286 2.10 -17.12 0.93
CA ALA A 286 3.56 -17.04 0.80
C ALA A 286 4.01 -15.73 0.12
N ASN A 287 3.27 -15.26 -0.89
CA ASN A 287 3.55 -13.99 -1.55
C ASN A 287 3.22 -12.80 -0.61
N LEU A 288 2.09 -12.86 0.09
CA LEU A 288 1.69 -11.85 1.09
C LEU A 288 2.76 -11.68 2.17
N TYR A 289 3.32 -12.79 2.65
CA TYR A 289 4.39 -12.79 3.65
C TYR A 289 5.64 -12.05 3.16
N GLU A 290 6.10 -12.29 1.92
CA GLU A 290 7.27 -11.60 1.36
C GLU A 290 7.05 -10.09 1.27
N VAL A 291 5.87 -9.64 0.81
CA VAL A 291 5.54 -8.22 0.72
C VAL A 291 5.40 -7.59 2.10
N ALA A 292 4.77 -8.27 3.05
CA ALA A 292 4.62 -7.80 4.43
C ALA A 292 5.98 -7.64 5.12
N LYS A 293 6.88 -8.63 4.94
CA LYS A 293 8.25 -8.60 5.45
C LYS A 293 9.05 -7.43 4.87
N ALA A 294 8.99 -7.23 3.55
CA ALA A 294 9.64 -6.10 2.87
C ALA A 294 9.14 -4.76 3.42
N THR A 295 7.83 -4.62 3.61
CA THR A 295 7.20 -3.40 4.11
C THR A 295 7.58 -3.12 5.56
N MET A 296 7.50 -4.13 6.44
CA MET A 296 7.79 -3.98 7.87
C MET A 296 9.26 -3.58 8.10
N ILE A 297 10.20 -4.29 7.48
CA ILE A 297 11.64 -4.02 7.60
C ILE A 297 11.99 -2.65 7.03
N SER A 298 11.45 -2.30 5.87
CA SER A 298 11.71 -1.00 5.26
C SER A 298 11.12 0.15 6.08
N ALA A 299 9.96 -0.06 6.71
CA ALA A 299 9.35 0.93 7.59
C ALA A 299 10.17 1.14 8.87
N ALA A 300 10.58 0.06 9.54
CA ALA A 300 11.37 0.14 10.77
C ALA A 300 12.73 0.83 10.58
N LEU A 301 13.34 0.67 9.41
CA LEU A 301 14.63 1.29 9.07
C LEU A 301 14.53 2.73 8.55
N ARG A 302 13.33 3.28 8.37
CA ARG A 302 13.12 4.62 7.86
C ARG A 302 12.75 5.59 8.98
N HIS A 303 13.73 6.34 9.46
CA HIS A 303 13.62 7.21 10.63
C HIS A 303 13.17 8.63 10.24
N GLU A 304 11.98 8.74 9.71
CA GLU A 304 11.32 10.01 9.36
C GLU A 304 9.81 9.81 9.21
N CYS A 305 9.06 10.90 9.04
CA CYS A 305 7.70 10.87 8.53
C CYS A 305 7.67 11.26 7.05
N ARG A 306 7.00 10.43 6.18
CA ARG A 306 6.85 10.76 4.75
C ARG A 306 5.63 10.09 4.13
N GLY A 307 4.70 10.89 3.65
CA GLY A 307 3.46 10.39 3.06
C GLY A 307 2.63 9.59 4.07
N ALA A 308 2.36 8.33 3.79
CA ALA A 308 1.63 7.44 4.70
C ALA A 308 2.49 6.89 5.86
N HIS A 309 3.81 7.00 5.77
CA HIS A 309 4.72 6.60 6.84
C HIS A 309 4.75 7.69 7.92
N MET A 310 3.90 7.53 8.94
CA MET A 310 3.78 8.45 10.07
C MET A 310 4.29 7.76 11.33
N VAL A 311 5.41 8.27 11.86
CA VAL A 311 6.05 7.76 13.07
C VAL A 311 5.99 8.83 14.15
N VAL A 312 5.29 8.53 15.23
CA VAL A 312 5.00 9.49 16.30
C VAL A 312 6.30 9.99 16.96
N ASP A 313 7.32 9.13 17.05
CA ASP A 313 8.62 9.47 17.65
C ASP A 313 9.38 10.58 16.89
N TYR A 314 9.00 10.83 15.62
CA TYR A 314 9.60 11.86 14.77
C TYR A 314 8.63 13.02 14.57
N GLU A 315 7.64 13.18 15.45
CA GLU A 315 6.80 14.36 15.45
C GLU A 315 7.63 15.60 15.75
N ARG A 316 7.20 16.66 15.15
CA ARG A 316 7.78 18.00 15.17
C ARG A 316 8.15 18.47 16.58
N ASP A 317 9.34 19.04 16.73
CA ASP A 317 9.67 19.92 17.84
C ASP A 317 8.78 21.19 17.74
N ALA A 318 8.01 21.48 18.75
CA ALA A 318 6.99 22.54 18.74
C ALA A 318 7.53 23.95 18.42
N ASP A 319 8.85 24.12 18.48
CA ASP A 319 9.54 25.39 18.29
C ASP A 319 10.00 25.65 16.83
N ASP A 320 9.84 24.69 15.90
CA ASP A 320 10.21 24.87 14.50
C ASP A 320 8.99 24.91 13.56
N ASP A 321 8.48 26.12 13.33
CA ASP A 321 7.32 26.37 12.45
C ASP A 321 7.51 25.97 11.00
N TYR A 322 8.74 25.69 10.58
CA TYR A 322 9.11 25.37 9.20
C TYR A 322 9.49 23.91 8.98
N ALA A 323 9.74 23.12 10.01
CA ALA A 323 10.02 21.70 9.85
C ALA A 323 8.73 20.95 9.49
N PRO A 324 8.66 20.28 8.34
CA PRO A 324 7.53 19.43 8.01
C PRO A 324 7.53 18.23 8.96
N LEU A 325 6.44 18.03 9.71
CA LEU A 325 6.12 16.91 10.61
C LEU A 325 7.10 15.71 10.48
N GLY A 326 8.26 15.80 11.11
CA GLY A 326 9.29 14.75 11.11
C GLY A 326 9.87 14.36 9.74
N ARG A 327 9.57 15.09 8.65
CA ARG A 327 10.17 14.84 7.32
C ARG A 327 11.61 15.36 7.29
N ASN A 328 12.54 14.51 6.87
CA ASN A 328 13.95 14.84 6.77
C ASN A 328 14.44 14.67 5.32
N ASP A 329 14.31 15.73 4.51
CA ASP A 329 14.71 15.69 3.09
C ASP A 329 16.23 15.61 2.90
N HIS A 330 17.01 16.09 3.86
CA HIS A 330 18.47 16.03 3.77
C HIS A 330 18.98 14.58 3.84
N GLU A 331 18.45 13.80 4.75
CA GLU A 331 18.91 12.42 4.96
C GLU A 331 18.07 11.40 4.17
N TRP A 332 16.75 11.61 4.06
CA TRP A 332 15.81 10.59 3.63
C TRP A 332 15.19 10.81 2.25
N MET A 333 15.67 11.78 1.44
CA MET A 333 15.27 11.93 0.03
C MET A 333 15.91 10.83 -0.83
N LYS A 334 15.61 9.58 -0.48
CA LYS A 334 16.14 8.37 -1.11
C LYS A 334 15.12 7.25 -1.10
N HIS A 335 15.20 6.36 -2.10
CA HIS A 335 14.44 5.12 -2.11
C HIS A 335 15.05 4.11 -1.15
N THR A 336 14.20 3.38 -0.44
CA THR A 336 14.57 2.22 0.36
C THR A 336 14.33 0.97 -0.49
N LEU A 337 15.37 0.17 -0.70
CA LEU A 337 15.33 -1.05 -1.51
C LEU A 337 15.63 -2.25 -0.65
N TRP A 338 14.67 -3.14 -0.48
CA TRP A 338 14.80 -4.35 0.32
C TRP A 338 15.17 -5.54 -0.57
N TYR A 339 16.06 -6.38 -0.06
CA TYR A 339 16.47 -7.65 -0.66
C TYR A 339 16.05 -8.81 0.24
N SER A 340 15.34 -9.79 -0.32
CA SER A 340 14.87 -10.97 0.41
C SER A 340 16.03 -11.82 0.97
N LYS A 341 17.13 -11.90 0.23
CA LYS A 341 18.33 -12.59 0.70
C LYS A 341 18.98 -11.83 1.85
N GLY A 342 18.88 -12.38 3.05
CA GLY A 342 19.43 -11.80 4.27
C GLY A 342 18.65 -10.60 4.81
N ASN A 343 17.47 -10.28 4.26
CA ASN A 343 16.64 -9.14 4.67
C ASN A 343 17.44 -7.82 4.74
N THR A 344 18.29 -7.60 3.75
CA THR A 344 19.16 -6.41 3.71
C THR A 344 18.47 -5.26 3.01
N VAL A 345 18.79 -4.03 3.41
CA VAL A 345 18.28 -2.80 2.80
C VAL A 345 19.43 -2.00 2.25
N ILE A 346 19.27 -1.47 1.05
CA ILE A 346 20.15 -0.48 0.45
C ILE A 346 19.34 0.73 0.01
N TYR A 347 20.01 1.80 -0.34
CA TYR A 347 19.36 3.05 -0.71
C TYR A 347 19.79 3.50 -2.11
N LYS A 348 18.85 4.15 -2.82
CA LYS A 348 19.05 4.75 -4.13
C LYS A 348 18.56 6.20 -4.10
N PRO A 349 19.28 7.17 -4.72
CA PRO A 349 18.84 8.55 -4.74
C PRO A 349 17.54 8.72 -5.53
N VAL A 350 16.71 9.66 -5.09
CA VAL A 350 15.54 10.12 -5.86
C VAL A 350 16.03 11.04 -6.97
N ARG A 351 15.55 10.83 -8.21
CA ARG A 351 15.78 11.75 -9.31
C ARG A 351 15.00 13.03 -9.06
N LYS A 352 15.71 14.11 -8.72
CA LYS A 352 15.11 15.42 -8.48
C LYS A 352 14.77 16.17 -9.77
N GLN A 353 15.62 16.05 -10.80
CA GLN A 353 15.42 16.73 -12.08
C GLN A 353 14.55 15.88 -13.02
N PRO A 354 13.32 16.35 -13.36
CA PRO A 354 12.50 15.71 -14.38
C PRO A 354 13.13 15.78 -15.77
N LEU A 355 12.67 14.92 -16.70
CA LEU A 355 13.23 14.85 -18.06
C LEU A 355 12.87 16.06 -18.93
N THR A 356 11.64 16.58 -18.81
CA THR A 356 11.05 17.54 -19.74
C THR A 356 10.43 18.77 -19.10
N VAL A 357 10.25 18.77 -17.79
CA VAL A 357 9.64 19.89 -17.04
C VAL A 357 10.63 20.46 -16.03
N ALA A 358 10.36 21.68 -15.57
CA ALA A 358 11.19 22.30 -14.54
C ALA A 358 11.11 21.55 -13.22
N TYR A 359 12.22 21.52 -12.50
CA TYR A 359 12.25 21.01 -11.13
C TYR A 359 11.42 21.91 -10.21
N CYS A 360 10.71 21.29 -9.30
CA CYS A 360 9.99 21.97 -8.23
C CYS A 360 10.57 21.52 -6.88
N GLU A 361 11.02 22.48 -6.08
CA GLU A 361 11.52 22.19 -4.73
C GLU A 361 10.42 21.60 -3.84
N PRO A 362 10.77 20.65 -2.97
CA PRO A 362 9.85 20.15 -1.96
C PRO A 362 9.36 21.29 -1.06
N GLN A 363 8.05 21.38 -0.88
CA GLN A 363 7.41 22.40 -0.08
C GLN A 363 6.72 21.80 1.15
N VAL A 364 6.55 22.63 2.19
CA VAL A 364 5.73 22.27 3.34
C VAL A 364 4.28 22.19 2.90
N ARG A 365 3.62 21.11 3.31
CA ARG A 365 2.21 20.88 3.01
C ARG A 365 1.35 21.70 3.97
N THR A 366 0.50 22.57 3.45
CA THR A 366 -0.46 23.39 4.21
C THR A 366 -1.89 22.92 3.95
N PHE A 367 -2.73 22.88 5.00
CA PHE A 367 -4.13 22.45 4.95
C PHE A 367 -5.10 23.59 5.29
#